data_2627d0f57c25a50db42f028847125dc4
#
_entry.id   2627d0f57c25a50db42f028847125dc4
#
_cell.length_a   1.000
_cell.length_b   1.000
_cell.length_c   1.000
_cell.angle_alpha   90.00
_cell.angle_beta   90.00
_cell.angle_gamma   90.00
#
_symmetry.space_group_name_H-M   'P 1'
#
loop_
_entity.id
_entity.type
_entity.pdbx_description
1 polymer ?
#
loop_
_entity_poly.entity_id
_entity_poly.type
_entity_poly.pdbx_seq_one_letter_code
_entity_poly.pdbx_strand_id
1 'polypeptide(L)'
;MKPLRLRAAPLAVATALLASAAAALHAQAGSTDKPAAARADTASIERGRYLARIAGCNDCHTPGYAQAGGKVDEKAWFTGDKVGWQGPWGTTYPSNLRLALTKMSEDEWVRVAKSAQYRPPMPWFALHDMAEADLRALHRYVRHLGPAGEPAPAYLPPGQAAKGPVIAFPSAPKH
;
A
#
# COMPACT_ATOMS: atom_id res chain seq x y z
N MET A 1 14.13 -27.93 91.87
CA MET A 1 14.71 -27.53 90.60
C MET A 1 14.02 -28.35 89.53
N LYS A 2 13.12 -27.71 88.68
CA LYS A 2 12.41 -28.37 87.60
C LYS A 2 13.08 -27.97 86.27
N PRO A 3 13.32 -28.89 85.33
CA PRO A 3 13.89 -28.55 84.05
C PRO A 3 12.84 -27.98 83.14
N LEU A 4 13.19 -26.87 82.43
CA LEU A 4 12.44 -26.19 81.43
C LEU A 4 12.46 -26.98 80.13
N ARG A 5 11.28 -27.43 79.63
CA ARG A 5 11.20 -28.12 78.35
C ARG A 5 10.97 -27.09 77.26
N LEU A 6 11.95 -26.85 76.36
CA LEU A 6 11.77 -26.14 75.15
C LEU A 6 10.95 -26.97 74.16
N ARG A 7 9.82 -26.44 73.74
CA ARG A 7 9.01 -27.00 72.60
C ARG A 7 9.56 -26.43 71.31
N ALA A 8 10.08 -27.27 70.45
CA ALA A 8 10.40 -26.95 69.11
C ALA A 8 9.10 -26.85 68.29
N ALA A 9 8.85 -25.70 67.68
CA ALA A 9 7.75 -25.49 66.70
C ALA A 9 8.21 -25.93 65.30
N PRO A 10 7.36 -26.57 64.50
CA PRO A 10 7.80 -27.07 63.20
C PRO A 10 7.88 -25.96 62.13
N LEU A 11 9.05 -25.89 61.51
CA LEU A 11 9.34 -25.10 60.30
C LEU A 11 8.74 -25.81 59.05
N ALA A 12 7.44 -25.68 58.82
CA ALA A 12 6.79 -26.38 57.73
C ALA A 12 5.82 -25.51 56.87
N VAL A 13 5.93 -24.17 56.92
CA VAL A 13 4.96 -23.31 56.18
C VAL A 13 5.63 -22.42 55.10
N ALA A 14 6.97 -22.44 54.98
CA ALA A 14 7.66 -21.51 54.09
C ALA A 14 7.91 -22.01 52.64
N THR A 15 7.61 -23.26 52.27
CA THR A 15 7.95 -23.81 50.95
C THR A 15 6.77 -23.87 49.95
N ALA A 16 5.54 -23.59 50.38
CA ALA A 16 4.35 -23.71 49.52
C ALA A 16 4.05 -22.41 48.71
N LEU A 17 4.63 -21.28 49.06
CA LEU A 17 4.33 -19.98 48.41
C LEU A 17 5.24 -19.62 47.22
N LEU A 18 6.35 -20.33 47.03
CA LEU A 18 7.29 -20.07 45.91
C LEU A 18 6.95 -20.85 44.63
N ALA A 19 6.15 -21.91 44.72
CA ALA A 19 5.75 -22.69 43.55
C ALA A 19 4.60 -22.07 42.75
N SER A 20 3.80 -21.18 43.35
CA SER A 20 2.65 -20.55 42.70
C SER A 20 3.03 -19.33 41.82
N ALA A 21 4.20 -18.71 42.06
CA ALA A 21 4.63 -17.55 41.27
C ALA A 21 5.29 -17.94 39.95
N ALA A 22 5.84 -19.15 39.83
CA ALA A 22 6.47 -19.62 38.58
C ALA A 22 5.45 -20.07 37.52
N ALA A 23 4.25 -20.49 37.89
CA ALA A 23 3.21 -20.91 36.97
C ALA A 23 2.48 -19.73 36.30
N ALA A 24 2.46 -18.55 36.93
CA ALA A 24 1.78 -17.36 36.35
C ALA A 24 2.59 -16.65 35.24
N LEU A 25 3.92 -16.90 35.15
CA LEU A 25 4.75 -16.29 34.11
C LEU A 25 4.72 -17.04 32.75
N HIS A 26 4.19 -18.25 32.71
CA HIS A 26 4.12 -19.05 31.47
C HIS A 26 2.79 -18.95 30.72
N ALA A 27 1.79 -18.25 31.25
CA ALA A 27 0.46 -18.16 30.66
C ALA A 27 0.29 -16.98 29.66
N GLN A 28 1.33 -16.14 29.42
CA GLN A 28 1.24 -15.01 28.49
C GLN A 28 1.98 -15.22 27.16
N ALA A 29 2.48 -16.40 26.87
CA ALA A 29 3.12 -16.73 25.58
C ALA A 29 2.15 -17.30 24.54
N GLY A 30 0.87 -17.03 24.67
CA GLY A 30 -0.17 -17.34 23.67
C GLY A 30 -0.39 -16.23 22.68
N SER A 31 0.65 -15.47 22.29
CA SER A 31 0.61 -14.59 21.13
C SER A 31 0.60 -15.46 19.89
N THR A 32 -0.47 -15.43 19.11
CA THR A 32 -0.55 -16.03 17.78
C THR A 32 0.45 -15.32 16.89
N ASP A 33 1.70 -15.69 16.97
CA ASP A 33 2.80 -15.13 16.18
C ASP A 33 2.60 -15.56 14.72
N LYS A 34 1.89 -14.70 13.96
CA LYS A 34 1.91 -14.77 12.51
C LYS A 34 3.39 -14.86 12.09
N PRO A 35 3.77 -15.84 11.24
CA PRO A 35 5.17 -16.01 10.82
C PRO A 35 5.78 -14.66 10.41
N ALA A 36 7.05 -14.43 10.70
CA ALA A 36 7.73 -13.15 10.42
C ALA A 36 7.59 -12.71 8.97
N ALA A 37 7.63 -13.65 8.02
CA ALA A 37 7.37 -13.40 6.60
C ALA A 37 5.98 -12.82 6.34
N ALA A 38 4.93 -13.39 6.94
CA ALA A 38 3.56 -12.91 6.76
C ALA A 38 3.32 -11.53 7.42
N ARG A 39 4.08 -11.17 8.46
CA ARG A 39 4.09 -9.82 9.03
C ARG A 39 4.77 -8.83 8.08
N ALA A 40 5.90 -9.20 7.51
CA ALA A 40 6.63 -8.38 6.53
C ALA A 40 5.79 -8.12 5.28
N ASP A 41 5.08 -9.12 4.77
CA ASP A 41 4.17 -8.96 3.64
C ASP A 41 3.02 -8.01 3.95
N THR A 42 2.39 -8.15 5.12
CA THR A 42 1.33 -7.24 5.57
C THR A 42 1.84 -5.81 5.69
N ALA A 43 2.99 -5.59 6.33
CA ALA A 43 3.60 -4.27 6.48
C ALA A 43 3.94 -3.64 5.12
N SER A 44 4.42 -4.44 4.16
CA SER A 44 4.70 -3.98 2.81
C SER A 44 3.43 -3.57 2.05
N ILE A 45 2.34 -4.33 2.17
CA ILE A 45 1.04 -3.99 1.59
C ILE A 45 0.50 -2.68 2.19
N GLU A 46 0.54 -2.52 3.52
CA GLU A 46 0.10 -1.28 4.18
C GLU A 46 0.98 -0.08 3.78
N ARG A 47 2.28 -0.27 3.60
CA ARG A 47 3.18 0.77 3.06
C ARG A 47 2.76 1.16 1.65
N GLY A 48 2.48 0.21 0.77
CA GLY A 48 2.01 0.45 -0.59
C GLY A 48 0.67 1.19 -0.61
N ARG A 49 -0.26 0.82 0.25
CA ARG A 49 -1.54 1.50 0.45
C ARG A 49 -1.36 2.96 0.88
N TYR A 50 -0.48 3.22 1.82
CA TYR A 50 -0.14 4.57 2.25
C TYR A 50 0.43 5.40 1.11
N LEU A 51 1.41 4.86 0.37
CA LEU A 51 2.03 5.52 -0.78
C LEU A 51 1.02 5.84 -1.88
N ALA A 52 0.11 4.92 -2.17
CA ALA A 52 -0.97 5.13 -3.14
C ALA A 52 -1.79 6.39 -2.87
N ARG A 53 -1.97 6.73 -1.59
CA ARG A 53 -2.71 7.91 -1.15
C ARG A 53 -1.88 9.18 -1.19
N ILE A 54 -0.63 9.14 -0.68
CA ILE A 54 0.16 10.37 -0.48
C ILE A 54 0.96 10.77 -1.71
N ALA A 55 1.29 9.83 -2.61
CA ALA A 55 2.01 10.12 -3.84
C ALA A 55 1.10 10.52 -5.02
N GLY A 56 -0.20 10.74 -4.78
CA GLY A 56 -1.16 11.19 -5.78
C GLY A 56 -1.51 10.17 -6.87
N CYS A 57 -1.17 8.91 -6.70
CA CYS A 57 -1.46 7.89 -7.71
C CYS A 57 -2.97 7.76 -7.98
N ASN A 58 -3.77 7.81 -6.92
CA ASN A 58 -5.22 7.71 -7.01
C ASN A 58 -5.88 8.91 -7.68
N ASP A 59 -5.26 10.09 -7.64
CA ASP A 59 -5.85 11.33 -8.18
C ASP A 59 -6.16 11.21 -9.67
N CYS A 60 -5.36 10.43 -10.39
CA CYS A 60 -5.56 10.15 -11.81
C CYS A 60 -6.02 8.72 -12.08
N HIS A 61 -5.48 7.71 -11.37
CA HIS A 61 -5.70 6.30 -11.69
C HIS A 61 -6.94 5.68 -11.02
N THR A 62 -7.71 6.47 -10.26
CA THR A 62 -8.96 6.03 -9.62
C THR A 62 -10.10 6.99 -9.99
N PRO A 63 -11.17 6.51 -10.64
CA PRO A 63 -12.24 7.38 -11.11
C PRO A 63 -12.88 8.16 -9.96
N GLY A 64 -12.99 9.48 -10.14
CA GLY A 64 -13.66 10.35 -9.17
C GLY A 64 -12.93 10.57 -7.85
N TYR A 65 -11.69 10.09 -7.66
CA TYR A 65 -10.98 10.14 -6.39
C TYR A 65 -10.74 11.58 -5.90
N ALA A 66 -10.20 12.44 -6.75
CA ALA A 66 -9.94 13.84 -6.39
C ALA A 66 -11.25 14.60 -6.13
N GLN A 67 -12.29 14.40 -6.94
CA GLN A 67 -13.59 15.02 -6.78
C GLN A 67 -14.29 14.62 -5.48
N ALA A 68 -14.10 13.39 -5.04
CA ALA A 68 -14.62 12.87 -3.78
C ALA A 68 -13.75 13.21 -2.55
N GLY A 69 -12.67 14.00 -2.72
CA GLY A 69 -11.72 14.28 -1.63
C GLY A 69 -11.10 13.01 -1.05
N GLY A 70 -10.79 12.05 -1.90
CA GLY A 70 -10.21 10.76 -1.52
C GLY A 70 -11.19 9.74 -0.93
N LYS A 71 -12.50 10.02 -0.90
CA LYS A 71 -13.54 9.16 -0.32
C LYS A 71 -14.13 8.21 -1.36
N VAL A 72 -13.28 7.41 -1.99
CA VAL A 72 -13.65 6.35 -2.95
C VAL A 72 -13.34 4.99 -2.32
N ASP A 73 -14.27 4.03 -2.48
CA ASP A 73 -14.05 2.65 -2.00
C ASP A 73 -12.75 2.09 -2.60
N GLU A 74 -11.92 1.52 -1.74
CA GLU A 74 -10.63 0.94 -2.10
C GLU A 74 -10.73 -0.14 -3.19
N LYS A 75 -11.87 -0.81 -3.29
CA LYS A 75 -12.16 -1.77 -4.36
C LYS A 75 -12.14 -1.15 -5.77
N ALA A 76 -12.39 0.16 -5.87
CA ALA A 76 -12.35 0.91 -7.13
C ALA A 76 -10.99 1.55 -7.41
N TRP A 77 -10.02 1.46 -6.49
CA TRP A 77 -8.72 2.09 -6.68
C TRP A 77 -7.95 1.46 -7.83
N PHE A 78 -7.23 2.31 -8.56
CA PHE A 78 -6.32 1.93 -9.64
C PHE A 78 -6.97 1.28 -10.87
N THR A 79 -8.27 1.43 -11.03
CA THR A 79 -8.98 0.88 -12.21
C THR A 79 -8.81 1.73 -13.47
N GLY A 80 -8.00 2.81 -13.42
CA GLY A 80 -7.84 3.76 -14.50
C GLY A 80 -8.99 4.77 -14.57
N ASP A 81 -8.97 5.66 -15.57
CA ASP A 81 -10.08 6.60 -15.78
C ASP A 81 -10.37 6.77 -17.28
N LYS A 82 -11.63 7.13 -17.59
CA LYS A 82 -12.09 7.49 -18.93
C LYS A 82 -12.07 8.99 -19.19
N VAL A 83 -11.74 9.80 -18.17
CA VAL A 83 -11.48 11.24 -18.31
C VAL A 83 -10.10 11.41 -18.97
N GLY A 84 -10.08 12.05 -20.14
CA GLY A 84 -8.86 12.32 -20.89
C GLY A 84 -8.15 13.57 -20.38
N TRP A 85 -6.83 13.56 -20.40
CA TRP A 85 -5.96 14.71 -20.10
C TRP A 85 -5.41 15.24 -21.41
N GLN A 86 -5.96 16.37 -21.87
CA GLN A 86 -5.71 16.91 -23.21
C GLN A 86 -4.76 18.11 -23.15
N GLY A 87 -3.78 18.11 -24.05
CA GLY A 87 -2.81 19.19 -24.18
C GLY A 87 -2.10 19.15 -25.54
N PRO A 88 -0.99 19.89 -25.71
CA PRO A 88 -0.19 19.88 -26.93
C PRO A 88 0.32 18.49 -27.33
N TRP A 89 0.39 17.57 -26.38
CA TRP A 89 0.80 16.17 -26.57
C TRP A 89 -0.32 15.25 -27.10
N GLY A 90 -1.53 15.75 -27.27
CA GLY A 90 -2.72 14.96 -27.55
C GLY A 90 -3.57 14.69 -26.31
N THR A 91 -4.27 13.57 -26.27
CA THR A 91 -5.10 13.16 -25.13
C THR A 91 -4.58 11.85 -24.54
N THR A 92 -4.16 11.89 -23.27
CA THR A 92 -3.75 10.72 -22.51
C THR A 92 -4.84 10.31 -21.52
N TYR A 93 -4.92 9.01 -21.21
CA TYR A 93 -5.85 8.46 -20.24
C TYR A 93 -5.09 7.73 -19.14
N PRO A 94 -5.45 7.90 -17.87
CA PRO A 94 -4.82 7.16 -16.78
C PRO A 94 -5.07 5.66 -16.95
N SER A 95 -3.99 4.89 -17.03
CA SER A 95 -4.07 3.45 -17.25
C SER A 95 -4.68 2.72 -16.05
N ASN A 96 -5.33 1.58 -16.30
CA ASN A 96 -5.73 0.65 -15.26
C ASN A 96 -4.49 -0.07 -14.73
N LEU A 97 -4.00 0.37 -13.55
CA LEU A 97 -2.80 -0.19 -12.93
C LEU A 97 -3.03 -1.61 -12.42
N ARG A 98 -4.26 -1.97 -12.05
CA ARG A 98 -4.60 -3.32 -11.60
C ARG A 98 -4.45 -4.36 -12.70
N LEU A 99 -4.72 -3.97 -13.96
CA LEU A 99 -4.48 -4.82 -15.11
C LEU A 99 -3.03 -4.74 -15.60
N ALA A 100 -2.37 -3.59 -15.47
CA ALA A 100 -1.00 -3.41 -15.94
C ALA A 100 0.00 -4.14 -15.02
N LEU A 101 -0.06 -3.90 -13.70
CA LEU A 101 0.91 -4.45 -12.76
C LEU A 101 0.72 -5.94 -12.49
N THR A 102 -0.49 -6.48 -12.68
CA THR A 102 -0.70 -7.93 -12.57
C THR A 102 0.01 -8.73 -13.66
N LYS A 103 0.38 -8.09 -14.77
CA LYS A 103 1.12 -8.70 -15.88
C LYS A 103 2.65 -8.58 -15.72
N MET A 104 3.12 -7.87 -14.70
CA MET A 104 4.54 -7.63 -14.45
C MET A 104 4.97 -8.32 -13.16
N SER A 105 6.18 -8.87 -13.15
CA SER A 105 6.86 -9.23 -11.92
C SER A 105 7.25 -7.95 -11.14
N GLU A 106 7.56 -8.11 -9.87
CA GLU A 106 7.99 -7.00 -9.02
C GLU A 106 9.27 -6.33 -9.55
N ASP A 107 10.22 -7.12 -10.04
CA ASP A 107 11.47 -6.61 -10.60
C ASP A 107 11.27 -5.91 -11.96
N GLU A 108 10.35 -6.40 -12.79
CA GLU A 108 9.96 -5.71 -14.03
C GLU A 108 9.31 -4.37 -13.74
N TRP A 109 8.41 -4.32 -12.76
CA TRP A 109 7.80 -3.07 -12.34
C TRP A 109 8.85 -2.06 -11.87
N VAL A 110 9.77 -2.46 -10.98
CA VAL A 110 10.84 -1.58 -10.50
C VAL A 110 11.66 -1.04 -11.66
N ARG A 111 12.07 -1.89 -12.59
CA ARG A 111 12.84 -1.48 -13.78
C ARG A 111 12.06 -0.50 -14.64
N VAL A 112 10.79 -0.78 -14.93
CA VAL A 112 9.93 0.11 -15.72
C VAL A 112 9.71 1.44 -14.99
N ALA A 113 9.39 1.41 -13.70
CA ALA A 113 9.19 2.62 -12.91
C ALA A 113 10.42 3.52 -12.84
N LYS A 114 11.61 2.94 -12.86
CA LYS A 114 12.90 3.67 -12.81
C LYS A 114 13.38 4.21 -14.16
N SER A 115 12.84 3.73 -15.29
CA SER A 115 13.38 4.05 -16.61
C SER A 115 12.34 4.61 -17.60
N ALA A 116 11.06 4.31 -17.44
CA ALA A 116 10.05 4.71 -18.40
C ALA A 116 9.73 6.21 -18.31
N GLN A 117 9.51 6.81 -19.46
CA GLN A 117 8.99 8.17 -19.58
C GLN A 117 7.55 8.09 -20.13
N TYR A 118 6.65 8.77 -19.47
CA TYR A 118 5.24 8.78 -19.86
C TYR A 118 4.83 10.15 -20.39
N ARG A 119 3.77 10.17 -21.20
CA ARG A 119 3.17 11.44 -21.65
C ARG A 119 2.60 12.22 -20.47
N PRO A 120 2.58 13.55 -20.57
CA PRO A 120 1.90 14.37 -19.58
C PRO A 120 0.41 13.96 -19.42
N PRO A 121 -0.16 14.15 -18.22
CA PRO A 121 0.44 14.81 -17.05
C PRO A 121 1.16 13.84 -16.09
N MET A 122 1.38 12.56 -16.45
CA MET A 122 1.99 11.59 -15.54
C MET A 122 3.38 12.05 -15.07
N PRO A 123 3.61 12.28 -13.77
CA PRO A 123 4.90 12.73 -13.24
C PRO A 123 5.87 11.53 -13.09
N TRP A 124 6.29 10.94 -14.21
CA TRP A 124 7.13 9.76 -14.24
C TRP A 124 8.48 9.94 -13.52
N PHE A 125 9.00 11.18 -13.49
CA PHE A 125 10.22 11.52 -12.75
C PHE A 125 10.09 11.23 -11.24
N ALA A 126 8.89 11.38 -10.66
CA ALA A 126 8.65 11.02 -9.27
C ALA A 126 8.80 9.50 -9.02
N LEU A 127 8.49 8.66 -10.01
CA LEU A 127 8.74 7.21 -9.92
C LEU A 127 10.26 6.92 -9.99
N HIS A 128 11.02 7.68 -10.78
CA HIS A 128 12.48 7.55 -10.85
C HIS A 128 13.15 7.87 -9.50
N ASP A 129 12.63 8.87 -8.78
CA ASP A 129 13.16 9.30 -7.48
C ASP A 129 12.69 8.41 -6.32
N MET A 130 11.58 7.68 -6.49
CA MET A 130 11.01 6.84 -5.43
C MET A 130 11.98 5.71 -5.05
N ALA A 131 12.13 5.45 -3.75
CA ALA A 131 12.95 4.33 -3.27
C ALA A 131 12.44 2.99 -3.83
N GLU A 132 13.35 2.08 -4.17
CA GLU A 132 13.00 0.76 -4.72
C GLU A 132 12.06 -0.03 -3.80
N ALA A 133 12.30 0.03 -2.48
CA ALA A 133 11.43 -0.61 -1.49
C ALA A 133 9.99 -0.08 -1.54
N ASP A 134 9.80 1.21 -1.84
CA ASP A 134 8.49 1.84 -1.98
C ASP A 134 7.81 1.44 -3.29
N LEU A 135 8.55 1.35 -4.39
CA LEU A 135 8.04 0.82 -5.66
C LEU A 135 7.57 -0.63 -5.50
N ARG A 136 8.34 -1.47 -4.79
CA ARG A 136 7.95 -2.85 -4.48
C ARG A 136 6.70 -2.92 -3.61
N ALA A 137 6.60 -2.06 -2.61
CA ALA A 137 5.42 -1.96 -1.75
C ALA A 137 4.16 -1.57 -2.54
N LEU A 138 4.26 -0.60 -3.45
CA LEU A 138 3.17 -0.23 -4.37
C LEU A 138 2.73 -1.42 -5.25
N HIS A 139 3.68 -2.14 -5.84
CA HIS A 139 3.39 -3.32 -6.65
C HIS A 139 2.64 -4.39 -5.84
N ARG A 140 3.12 -4.72 -4.64
CA ARG A 140 2.49 -5.70 -3.76
C ARG A 140 1.08 -5.29 -3.36
N TYR A 141 0.88 -4.00 -3.08
CA TYR A 141 -0.44 -3.47 -2.76
C TYR A 141 -1.40 -3.59 -3.95
N VAL A 142 -1.00 -3.18 -5.16
CA VAL A 142 -1.84 -3.32 -6.35
C VAL A 142 -2.15 -4.79 -6.66
N ARG A 143 -1.17 -5.68 -6.50
CA ARG A 143 -1.36 -7.12 -6.61
C ARG A 143 -2.32 -7.68 -5.56
N HIS A 144 -2.25 -7.17 -4.33
CA HIS A 144 -3.17 -7.52 -3.25
C HIS A 144 -4.63 -7.15 -3.57
N LEU A 145 -4.84 -5.98 -4.19
CA LEU A 145 -6.18 -5.59 -4.65
C LEU A 145 -6.71 -6.52 -5.76
N GLY A 146 -5.82 -7.16 -6.51
CA GLY A 146 -6.17 -8.07 -7.62
C GLY A 146 -6.69 -7.34 -8.86
N PRO A 147 -6.90 -8.04 -9.99
CA PRO A 147 -7.41 -7.45 -11.21
C PRO A 147 -8.85 -6.97 -11.07
N ALA A 148 -9.17 -5.80 -11.65
CA ALA A 148 -10.53 -5.25 -11.72
C ALA A 148 -10.64 -4.18 -12.81
N GLY A 149 -11.87 -3.88 -13.23
CA GLY A 149 -12.17 -2.87 -14.22
C GLY A 149 -11.74 -3.25 -15.63
N GLU A 150 -11.90 -2.28 -16.55
CA GLU A 150 -11.60 -2.42 -17.97
C GLU A 150 -10.31 -1.66 -18.32
N PRO A 151 -9.67 -1.96 -19.46
CA PRO A 151 -8.59 -1.15 -19.99
C PRO A 151 -9.01 0.31 -20.18
N ALA A 152 -8.13 1.24 -19.84
CA ALA A 152 -8.34 2.65 -20.15
C ALA A 152 -8.39 2.88 -21.67
N PRO A 153 -9.03 3.95 -22.15
CA PRO A 153 -9.00 4.31 -23.56
C PRO A 153 -7.58 4.50 -24.09
N ALA A 154 -7.39 4.22 -25.37
CA ALA A 154 -6.11 4.44 -26.02
C ALA A 154 -5.77 5.93 -26.12
N TYR A 155 -4.47 6.23 -26.10
CA TYR A 155 -3.97 7.58 -26.39
C TYR A 155 -4.43 8.08 -27.74
N LEU A 156 -4.79 9.38 -27.80
CA LEU A 156 -5.15 10.08 -29.02
C LEU A 156 -4.08 11.13 -29.36
N PRO A 157 -3.49 11.10 -30.57
CA PRO A 157 -2.55 12.13 -30.99
C PRO A 157 -3.18 13.52 -31.09
N PRO A 158 -2.36 14.59 -31.14
CA PRO A 158 -2.85 15.95 -31.34
C PRO A 158 -3.78 16.05 -32.55
N GLY A 159 -4.86 16.82 -32.42
CA GLY A 159 -5.86 17.00 -33.46
C GLY A 159 -6.97 15.94 -33.52
N GLN A 160 -6.82 14.82 -32.79
CA GLN A 160 -7.92 13.87 -32.68
C GLN A 160 -8.85 14.22 -31.52
N ALA A 161 -10.15 14.24 -31.78
CA ALA A 161 -11.18 14.52 -30.80
C ALA A 161 -11.38 13.33 -29.83
N ALA A 162 -11.38 13.59 -28.53
CA ALA A 162 -11.79 12.63 -27.53
C ALA A 162 -13.31 12.38 -27.59
N LYS A 163 -13.73 11.13 -27.41
CA LYS A 163 -15.16 10.77 -27.38
C LYS A 163 -15.83 10.97 -26.01
N GLY A 164 -15.07 11.23 -24.98
CA GLY A 164 -15.52 11.37 -23.60
C GLY A 164 -15.09 12.71 -22.98
N PRO A 165 -15.29 12.86 -21.65
CA PRO A 165 -14.89 14.06 -20.95
C PRO A 165 -13.38 14.22 -20.97
N VAL A 166 -12.92 15.49 -21.04
CA VAL A 166 -11.49 15.84 -20.97
C VAL A 166 -11.25 16.97 -19.98
N ILE A 167 -10.08 16.93 -19.36
CA ILE A 167 -9.47 18.04 -18.64
C ILE A 167 -8.44 18.65 -19.59
N ALA A 168 -8.71 19.88 -20.07
CA ALA A 168 -7.85 20.57 -21.00
C ALA A 168 -6.75 21.34 -20.25
N PHE A 169 -5.52 21.14 -20.66
CA PHE A 169 -4.39 21.95 -20.23
C PHE A 169 -4.29 23.21 -21.09
N PRO A 170 -3.90 24.35 -20.51
CA PRO A 170 -3.67 25.55 -21.29
C PRO A 170 -2.62 25.32 -22.39
N SER A 171 -2.93 25.75 -23.59
CA SER A 171 -1.91 25.85 -24.65
C SER A 171 -1.07 27.11 -24.41
N ALA A 172 0.24 27.04 -24.72
CA ALA A 172 1.05 28.26 -24.75
C ALA A 172 0.43 29.31 -25.69
N PRO A 173 0.49 30.60 -25.34
CA PRO A 173 0.06 31.66 -26.27
C PRO A 173 0.75 31.48 -27.62
N LYS A 174 0.01 31.61 -28.71
CA LYS A 174 0.61 31.68 -30.04
C LYS A 174 1.30 33.06 -30.15
N HIS A 175 2.62 33.06 -30.20
CA HIS A 175 3.41 34.25 -30.51
C HIS A 175 3.36 34.53 -31.99
#